data_93c73c46a91987db857cd1f33ab06c79
#
_entry.id   93c73c46a91987db857cd1f33ab06c79
#
_cell.length_a   1.000
_cell.length_b   1.000
_cell.length_c   1.000
_cell.angle_alpha   90.00
_cell.angle_beta   90.00
_cell.angle_gamma   90.00
#
_symmetry.space_group_name_H-M   'P 1'
#
loop_
_entity.id
_entity.type
_entity.pdbx_description
1 polymer ?
#
loop_
_entity_poly.entity_id
_entity_poly.type
_entity_poly.pdbx_seq_one_letter_code
_entity_poly.pdbx_strand_id
1 'polypeptide(L)'
;MKFKKVTALGMAAVMAMSLTACGSSSEPSTADTNKADDSANTAATDAATTDAAADTDAAADTDAAAEGGLTYASIKLGEDYTDLTTTIKFMHHKTDREEDGTMANLVAEFNKVYPNITVETEGITDYAETALLRLPTGDWGDVMFIPAIEQADLETYFLPYGTVEEMSELVNFADQWKANGNCYGIGYMGNAQGLLYNKAVFEKAGITELPKTPDEFIADLQLIKDNTDAIPLYTNYAAGWTMGGQWDAYLGAITTGDQTWLNQKFAHTAEPFKDNGDGTGAYALYKILFDAVSQGLTEEDFTTTDWEGCKGMINRGEIGTMVLGSWAVAQMKEAGDNADDIGYMPFPMSINGQQYATAGPDYCYGINVNSSEDNQKAAMVFVKWMVEESGWCDREGGYPISKTAPTSFAFDGVEIVTNEAAIDEESDLMNNMNAESELNFNNGGDSKVQAIVEAAAEGGSYDDIMAEWTQKWNDAQDSLGVEVNY
;
A
#
# COMPACT_ATOMS: atom_id res chain seq x y z
N MET A 1 30.50 -16.47 56.61
CA MET A 1 30.35 -15.37 57.58
C MET A 1 29.15 -14.48 57.15
N LYS A 2 28.07 -14.60 57.93
CA LYS A 2 26.97 -13.68 58.25
C LYS A 2 26.50 -12.61 57.22
N PHE A 3 25.34 -12.82 56.72
CA PHE A 3 24.08 -12.02 56.73
C PHE A 3 24.20 -10.49 56.83
N LYS A 4 23.51 -9.78 55.95
CA LYS A 4 22.39 -8.89 56.36
C LYS A 4 21.47 -8.57 55.19
N LYS A 5 20.21 -8.99 55.33
CA LYS A 5 19.02 -8.44 54.66
C LYS A 5 18.78 -7.03 55.18
N VAL A 6 18.35 -6.10 54.32
CA VAL A 6 17.59 -4.93 54.75
C VAL A 6 16.40 -4.78 53.81
N THR A 7 15.25 -4.88 54.40
CA THR A 7 13.89 -4.60 53.92
C THR A 7 13.55 -3.14 54.26
N ALA A 8 12.91 -2.40 53.36
CA ALA A 8 11.99 -1.29 53.68
C ALA A 8 11.32 -0.88 52.35
N LEU A 9 10.05 -1.13 52.18
CA LEU A 9 8.86 -0.37 52.62
C LEU A 9 8.76 1.04 52.01
N GLY A 10 7.96 1.19 51.00
CA GLY A 10 6.71 1.89 50.86
C GLY A 10 6.75 3.41 50.82
N MET A 11 6.21 3.97 49.71
CA MET A 11 5.30 5.12 49.84
C MET A 11 4.57 5.32 48.49
N ALA A 12 3.27 5.01 48.52
CA ALA A 12 2.29 5.53 47.61
C ALA A 12 2.03 7.01 47.94
N ALA A 13 2.00 7.86 46.93
CA ALA A 13 1.43 9.20 47.05
C ALA A 13 0.41 9.41 45.92
N VAL A 14 -0.83 9.32 46.35
CA VAL A 14 -2.04 9.80 45.66
C VAL A 14 -2.00 11.33 45.66
N MET A 15 -2.20 11.94 44.47
CA MET A 15 -2.72 13.30 44.37
C MET A 15 -3.88 13.35 43.41
N ALA A 16 -5.05 13.32 43.99
CA ALA A 16 -6.27 13.84 43.40
C ALA A 16 -6.45 15.29 43.84
N MET A 17 -6.84 16.17 42.96
CA MET A 17 -7.57 17.44 43.17
C MET A 17 -7.69 18.12 41.82
N SER A 18 -8.78 18.69 41.37
CA SER A 18 -10.12 18.94 41.90
C SER A 18 -10.99 19.49 40.76
N LEU A 19 -12.19 18.98 40.69
CA LEU A 19 -13.33 19.50 39.93
C LEU A 19 -13.90 20.76 40.61
N THR A 20 -14.32 21.74 39.82
CA THR A 20 -15.47 22.62 40.12
C THR A 20 -16.11 22.95 38.77
N ALA A 21 -17.23 22.51 38.40
CA ALA A 21 -18.65 22.50 38.79
C ALA A 21 -19.33 23.86 38.70
N CYS A 22 -20.25 23.98 37.74
CA CYS A 22 -21.57 24.66 37.82
C CYS A 22 -22.29 24.28 36.52
N GLY A 23 -23.40 23.66 36.47
CA GLY A 23 -24.55 23.53 37.31
C GLY A 23 -25.82 23.91 36.56
N SER A 24 -26.69 22.96 36.33
CA SER A 24 -28.16 22.94 36.54
C SER A 24 -28.82 22.01 35.51
N SER A 25 -29.23 20.85 35.93
CA SER A 25 -30.55 20.40 36.42
C SER A 25 -31.65 20.41 35.34
N SER A 26 -32.11 19.24 34.93
CA SER A 26 -33.32 18.57 35.39
C SER A 26 -33.58 17.24 34.68
N GLU A 27 -33.65 16.18 35.46
CA GLU A 27 -34.33 14.91 35.19
C GLU A 27 -35.74 14.95 35.80
N PRO A 28 -36.54 13.84 35.73
CA PRO A 28 -36.95 12.97 34.62
C PRO A 28 -38.48 12.85 34.52
N SER A 29 -38.99 12.17 33.52
CA SER A 29 -40.34 11.58 33.59
C SER A 29 -40.42 10.29 32.76
N THR A 30 -40.83 9.29 33.45
CA THR A 30 -41.07 7.89 33.13
C THR A 30 -42.39 7.65 32.42
N ALA A 31 -42.42 6.52 31.68
CA ALA A 31 -43.54 5.60 31.40
C ALA A 31 -44.66 6.12 30.46
N ASP A 32 -45.30 5.36 29.64
CA ASP A 32 -45.62 3.93 29.55
C ASP A 32 -46.41 3.69 28.24
N THR A 33 -46.21 2.53 27.67
CA THR A 33 -47.14 1.63 26.98
C THR A 33 -48.26 2.12 26.07
N ASN A 34 -48.31 1.43 24.93
CA ASN A 34 -49.42 0.66 24.31
C ASN A 34 -49.80 1.01 22.86
N LYS A 35 -49.53 0.03 22.05
CA LYS A 35 -50.43 -0.83 21.23
C LYS A 35 -51.36 -0.19 20.21
N ALA A 36 -51.11 -0.73 19.00
CA ALA A 36 -52.05 -1.34 18.06
C ALA A 36 -53.16 -0.48 17.45
N ASP A 37 -53.28 -0.50 16.19
CA ASP A 37 -54.09 -1.29 15.28
C ASP A 37 -54.23 -0.59 13.94
N ASP A 38 -53.89 -1.27 12.93
CA ASP A 38 -54.76 -1.83 11.87
C ASP A 38 -55.67 -0.89 11.07
N SER A 39 -55.49 -0.89 9.78
CA SER A 39 -56.52 -1.04 8.72
C SER A 39 -56.02 -0.63 7.36
N ALA A 40 -55.67 -1.52 6.55
CA ALA A 40 -56.25 -1.93 5.27
C ALA A 40 -57.26 -0.97 4.62
N ASN A 41 -56.98 -0.60 3.37
CA ASN A 41 -57.90 -0.90 2.29
C ASN A 41 -57.34 -0.56 0.90
N THR A 42 -57.14 -1.56 0.14
CA THR A 42 -57.53 -1.88 -1.24
C THR A 42 -58.26 -0.81 -2.07
N ALA A 43 -57.79 -0.64 -3.29
CA ALA A 43 -58.63 -0.88 -4.49
C ALA A 43 -57.80 -0.78 -5.77
N ALA A 44 -57.89 -1.85 -6.50
CA ALA A 44 -57.46 -2.06 -7.89
C ALA A 44 -58.50 -1.42 -8.85
N THR A 45 -58.03 -1.19 -10.05
CA THR A 45 -58.67 -1.50 -11.36
C THR A 45 -57.84 -0.83 -12.43
N ASP A 46 -57.44 -1.39 -13.42
CA ASP A 46 -57.74 -2.36 -14.45
C ASP A 46 -57.44 -1.75 -15.83
N ALA A 47 -56.63 -2.47 -16.55
CA ALA A 47 -56.56 -2.78 -17.95
C ALA A 47 -56.74 -1.70 -19.05
N ALA A 48 -55.78 -1.67 -19.97
CA ALA A 48 -56.03 -2.09 -21.35
C ALA A 48 -54.70 -2.17 -22.16
N THR A 49 -54.54 -3.34 -22.76
CA THR A 49 -53.61 -3.73 -23.80
C THR A 49 -53.73 -2.90 -25.07
N THR A 50 -52.59 -2.64 -25.74
CA THR A 50 -52.48 -2.83 -27.18
C THR A 50 -51.01 -3.09 -27.59
N ASP A 51 -50.87 -4.16 -28.31
CA ASP A 51 -49.73 -4.66 -29.05
C ASP A 51 -49.23 -3.69 -30.12
N ALA A 52 -47.94 -3.54 -30.29
CA ALA A 52 -47.28 -3.45 -31.60
C ALA A 52 -45.78 -3.65 -31.47
N ALA A 53 -45.30 -4.75 -31.98
CA ALA A 53 -43.91 -5.04 -32.21
C ALA A 53 -43.28 -4.07 -33.21
N ALA A 54 -42.08 -3.59 -32.93
CA ALA A 54 -41.11 -3.20 -33.96
C ALA A 54 -39.70 -3.41 -33.39
N ASP A 55 -39.09 -4.40 -33.95
CA ASP A 55 -37.66 -4.70 -33.93
C ASP A 55 -36.87 -3.49 -34.41
N THR A 56 -35.93 -2.99 -33.60
CA THR A 56 -34.73 -2.28 -34.06
C THR A 56 -33.62 -2.51 -33.07
N ASP A 57 -32.70 -3.38 -33.49
CA ASP A 57 -31.32 -3.43 -33.06
C ASP A 57 -30.76 -1.98 -33.01
N ALA A 58 -30.44 -1.50 -31.84
CA ALA A 58 -29.59 -0.34 -31.65
C ALA A 58 -28.54 -0.75 -30.64
N ALA A 59 -27.38 -1.12 -31.17
CA ALA A 59 -26.13 -1.12 -30.44
C ALA A 59 -26.04 0.21 -29.70
N ALA A 60 -25.94 0.15 -28.38
CA ALA A 60 -25.60 1.30 -27.58
C ALA A 60 -24.14 1.61 -27.84
N ASP A 61 -23.94 2.62 -28.67
CA ASP A 61 -22.68 3.33 -28.86
C ASP A 61 -22.38 4.04 -27.54
N THR A 62 -21.46 3.48 -26.75
CA THR A 62 -20.90 4.16 -25.57
C THR A 62 -19.74 5.04 -26.01
N ASP A 63 -19.99 5.97 -26.89
CA ASP A 63 -19.10 7.09 -27.19
C ASP A 63 -19.50 8.26 -26.29
N ALA A 64 -19.00 8.27 -25.06
CA ALA A 64 -19.03 9.44 -24.19
C ALA A 64 -17.60 9.92 -23.90
N ALA A 65 -16.78 10.02 -24.93
CA ALA A 65 -15.65 10.94 -24.93
C ALA A 65 -16.20 12.31 -25.28
N ALA A 66 -16.28 13.20 -24.31
CA ALA A 66 -16.67 14.58 -24.52
C ALA A 66 -15.68 15.21 -25.53
N GLU A 67 -16.15 15.57 -26.71
CA GLU A 67 -15.39 16.35 -27.68
C GLU A 67 -14.91 17.67 -27.02
N GLY A 68 -13.60 17.77 -26.71
CA GLY A 68 -12.95 19.00 -26.26
C GLY A 68 -12.88 19.24 -24.74
N GLY A 69 -13.05 18.21 -23.90
CA GLY A 69 -12.88 18.31 -22.44
C GLY A 69 -11.41 18.42 -22.00
N LEU A 70 -11.18 18.89 -20.78
CA LEU A 70 -9.87 18.92 -20.11
C LEU A 70 -9.44 17.48 -19.80
N THR A 71 -8.39 16.98 -20.48
CA THR A 71 -7.79 15.67 -20.22
C THR A 71 -6.27 15.79 -20.05
N TYR A 72 -5.67 14.85 -19.33
CA TYR A 72 -4.22 14.80 -19.16
C TYR A 72 -3.47 14.74 -20.50
N ALA A 73 -3.96 13.91 -21.44
CA ALA A 73 -3.37 13.74 -22.76
C ALA A 73 -3.42 15.01 -23.63
N SER A 74 -4.47 15.82 -23.46
CA SER A 74 -4.67 17.02 -24.29
C SER A 74 -3.71 18.16 -23.94
N ILE A 75 -3.09 18.16 -22.74
CA ILE A 75 -2.27 19.27 -22.24
C ILE A 75 -0.84 19.15 -22.78
N LYS A 76 -0.32 20.28 -23.28
CA LYS A 76 1.08 20.47 -23.61
C LYS A 76 1.74 21.37 -22.57
N LEU A 77 2.65 20.78 -21.78
CA LEU A 77 3.38 21.52 -20.75
C LEU A 77 4.20 22.66 -21.37
N GLY A 78 4.16 23.83 -20.71
CA GLY A 78 4.84 25.04 -21.17
C GLY A 78 4.19 25.78 -22.33
N GLU A 79 3.11 25.22 -22.94
CA GLU A 79 2.33 25.88 -24.00
C GLU A 79 0.94 26.26 -23.53
N ASP A 80 0.20 25.29 -22.95
CA ASP A 80 -1.18 25.49 -22.52
C ASP A 80 -1.24 26.10 -21.11
N TYR A 81 -2.22 26.95 -20.86
CA TYR A 81 -2.53 27.56 -19.56
C TYR A 81 -1.41 28.38 -18.90
N THR A 82 -0.38 28.81 -19.64
CA THR A 82 0.76 29.60 -19.11
C THR A 82 0.36 30.98 -18.57
N ASP A 83 -0.74 31.53 -19.05
CA ASP A 83 -1.30 32.82 -18.59
C ASP A 83 -2.32 32.66 -17.42
N LEU A 84 -2.65 31.40 -17.05
CA LEU A 84 -3.61 31.12 -16.00
C LEU A 84 -3.13 31.64 -14.65
N THR A 85 -3.94 32.45 -13.98
CA THR A 85 -3.62 33.04 -12.67
C THR A 85 -4.60 32.49 -11.64
N THR A 86 -4.11 31.62 -10.74
CA THR A 86 -4.92 31.05 -9.68
C THR A 86 -4.05 30.48 -8.55
N THR A 87 -4.70 30.08 -7.46
CA THR A 87 -4.06 29.36 -6.35
C THR A 87 -4.73 28.02 -6.20
N ILE A 88 -3.93 26.94 -6.19
CA ILE A 88 -4.37 25.58 -5.90
C ILE A 88 -3.75 25.08 -4.60
N LYS A 89 -4.45 24.18 -3.92
CA LYS A 89 -3.96 23.47 -2.73
C LYS A 89 -3.66 22.02 -3.05
N PHE A 90 -2.50 21.54 -2.59
CA PHE A 90 -2.09 20.14 -2.66
C PHE A 90 -1.88 19.56 -1.26
N MET A 91 -2.72 18.58 -0.89
CA MET A 91 -2.64 17.85 0.37
C MET A 91 -1.97 16.49 0.16
N HIS A 92 -0.94 16.17 0.97
CA HIS A 92 -0.15 14.95 0.82
C HIS A 92 0.42 14.42 2.15
N HIS A 93 1.05 13.23 2.14
CA HIS A 93 1.64 12.59 3.32
C HIS A 93 3.14 12.85 3.51
N LYS A 94 3.80 13.52 2.57
CA LYS A 94 5.26 13.73 2.57
C LYS A 94 5.68 14.88 3.47
N THR A 95 5.53 14.69 4.79
CA THR A 95 5.92 15.71 5.80
C THR A 95 7.41 15.91 5.86
N ASP A 96 8.21 14.85 5.64
CA ASP A 96 9.66 14.89 5.51
C ASP A 96 10.11 15.82 4.37
N ARG A 97 9.41 15.83 3.24
CA ARG A 97 9.70 16.67 2.07
C ARG A 97 9.22 18.10 2.22
N GLU A 98 8.30 18.36 3.12
CA GLU A 98 7.98 19.71 3.58
C GLU A 98 9.08 20.27 4.49
N GLU A 99 9.51 19.48 5.45
CA GLU A 99 10.50 19.88 6.46
C GLU A 99 11.89 20.13 5.85
N ASP A 100 12.33 19.31 4.89
CA ASP A 100 13.63 19.44 4.23
C ASP A 100 13.63 20.48 3.09
N GLY A 101 12.45 21.04 2.73
CA GLY A 101 12.27 22.04 1.69
C GLY A 101 12.21 21.48 0.28
N THR A 102 12.20 20.17 0.08
CA THR A 102 12.10 19.52 -1.23
C THR A 102 10.80 19.89 -1.93
N MET A 103 9.67 19.90 -1.20
CA MET A 103 8.37 20.29 -1.76
C MET A 103 8.37 21.75 -2.23
N ALA A 104 8.88 22.67 -1.42
CA ALA A 104 9.02 24.08 -1.80
C ALA A 104 9.91 24.29 -3.04
N ASN A 105 10.98 23.50 -3.17
CA ASN A 105 11.82 23.52 -4.36
C ASN A 105 11.10 23.02 -5.61
N LEU A 106 10.32 21.94 -5.51
CA LEU A 106 9.49 21.42 -6.61
C LEU A 106 8.48 22.46 -7.09
N VAL A 107 7.77 23.12 -6.16
CA VAL A 107 6.87 24.23 -6.50
C VAL A 107 7.61 25.37 -7.18
N ALA A 108 8.82 25.73 -6.71
CA ALA A 108 9.63 26.78 -7.32
C ALA A 108 10.09 26.39 -8.75
N GLU A 109 10.40 25.12 -9.02
CA GLU A 109 10.70 24.63 -10.38
C GLU A 109 9.46 24.66 -11.27
N PHE A 110 8.31 24.22 -10.79
CA PHE A 110 7.03 24.34 -11.48
C PHE A 110 6.74 25.80 -11.87
N ASN A 111 6.96 26.74 -10.98
CA ASN A 111 6.70 28.15 -11.22
C ASN A 111 7.67 28.82 -12.21
N LYS A 112 8.74 28.14 -12.66
CA LYS A 112 9.53 28.60 -13.81
C LYS A 112 8.77 28.44 -15.12
N VAL A 113 7.87 27.46 -15.19
CA VAL A 113 7.03 27.19 -16.37
C VAL A 113 5.67 27.88 -16.21
N TYR A 114 5.09 27.86 -15.03
CA TYR A 114 3.76 28.40 -14.73
C TYR A 114 3.82 29.46 -13.60
N PRO A 115 4.35 30.67 -13.91
CA PRO A 115 4.69 31.67 -12.87
C PRO A 115 3.48 32.27 -12.15
N ASN A 116 2.29 32.15 -12.73
CA ASN A 116 1.06 32.75 -12.20
C ASN A 116 0.17 31.74 -11.46
N ILE A 117 0.55 30.46 -11.41
CA ILE A 117 -0.14 29.44 -10.62
C ILE A 117 0.59 29.30 -9.28
N THR A 118 -0.08 29.69 -8.20
CA THR A 118 0.44 29.47 -6.85
C THR A 118 0.01 28.09 -6.39
N VAL A 119 0.95 27.29 -5.86
CA VAL A 119 0.66 25.99 -5.26
C VAL A 119 0.93 26.07 -3.77
N GLU A 120 -0.11 25.89 -2.96
CA GLU A 120 -0.02 25.77 -1.50
C GLU A 120 -0.01 24.30 -1.15
N THR A 121 1.05 23.84 -0.47
CA THR A 121 1.20 22.44 -0.07
C THR A 121 0.85 22.24 1.40
N GLU A 122 0.27 21.10 1.74
CA GLU A 122 -0.07 20.71 3.11
C GLU A 122 0.34 19.25 3.35
N GLY A 123 1.45 19.08 4.10
CA GLY A 123 1.92 17.75 4.54
C GLY A 123 1.21 17.30 5.82
N ILE A 124 0.70 16.08 5.85
CA ILE A 124 -0.07 15.52 6.98
C ILE A 124 0.54 14.20 7.44
N THR A 125 0.88 14.09 8.72
CA THR A 125 1.50 12.90 9.31
C THR A 125 0.56 11.70 9.32
N ASP A 126 -0.68 11.87 9.80
CA ASP A 126 -1.70 10.80 9.81
C ASP A 126 -2.61 10.92 8.58
N TYR A 127 -1.96 10.84 7.40
CA TYR A 127 -2.59 11.19 6.13
C TYR A 127 -3.81 10.33 5.80
N ALA A 128 -3.69 9.00 5.90
CA ALA A 128 -4.75 8.09 5.46
C ALA A 128 -6.08 8.35 6.18
N GLU A 129 -6.03 8.49 7.51
CA GLU A 129 -7.21 8.78 8.32
C GLU A 129 -7.73 10.21 8.07
N THR A 130 -6.82 11.19 8.04
CA THR A 130 -7.19 12.61 7.82
C THR A 130 -7.81 12.81 6.44
N ALA A 131 -7.27 12.18 5.41
CA ALA A 131 -7.78 12.27 4.05
C ALA A 131 -9.22 11.71 3.96
N LEU A 132 -9.48 10.54 4.56
CA LEU A 132 -10.82 9.95 4.62
C LEU A 132 -11.83 10.86 5.34
N LEU A 133 -11.41 11.52 6.43
CA LEU A 133 -12.28 12.44 7.16
C LEU A 133 -12.58 13.74 6.38
N ARG A 134 -11.61 14.26 5.64
CA ARG A 134 -11.76 15.51 4.87
C ARG A 134 -12.46 15.31 3.53
N LEU A 135 -12.36 14.13 2.92
CA LEU A 135 -12.91 13.84 1.59
C LEU A 135 -14.38 14.22 1.45
N PRO A 136 -15.31 13.76 2.32
CA PRO A 136 -16.73 14.09 2.19
C PRO A 136 -17.06 15.55 2.52
N THR A 137 -16.17 16.26 3.21
CA THR A 137 -16.37 17.67 3.57
C THR A 137 -15.91 18.64 2.49
N GLY A 138 -15.08 18.16 1.54
CA GLY A 138 -14.43 18.99 0.53
C GLY A 138 -13.29 19.87 1.07
N ASP A 139 -12.89 19.74 2.34
CA ASP A 139 -11.83 20.54 2.97
C ASP A 139 -10.45 19.90 2.78
N TRP A 140 -10.10 19.67 1.50
CA TRP A 140 -8.83 19.06 1.12
C TRP A 140 -8.12 19.77 -0.06
N GLY A 141 -8.74 20.83 -0.60
CA GLY A 141 -8.16 21.64 -1.67
C GLY A 141 -8.46 21.10 -3.06
N ASP A 142 -7.52 21.29 -3.97
CA ASP A 142 -7.69 21.02 -5.41
C ASP A 142 -7.02 19.71 -5.85
N VAL A 143 -5.95 19.33 -5.18
CA VAL A 143 -5.22 18.09 -5.42
C VAL A 143 -4.98 17.38 -4.09
N MET A 144 -5.17 16.08 -4.06
CA MET A 144 -4.77 15.24 -2.93
C MET A 144 -4.24 13.89 -3.40
N PHE A 145 -3.60 13.16 -2.53
CA PHE A 145 -3.37 11.73 -2.73
C PHE A 145 -4.64 10.96 -2.35
N ILE A 146 -5.18 10.17 -3.28
CA ILE A 146 -6.43 9.43 -3.09
C ILE A 146 -6.27 8.45 -1.92
N PRO A 147 -7.10 8.56 -0.85
CA PRO A 147 -7.12 7.60 0.23
C PRO A 147 -7.79 6.29 -0.19
N ALA A 148 -7.74 5.26 0.67
CA ALA A 148 -8.42 3.99 0.43
C ALA A 148 -9.95 4.19 0.47
N ILE A 149 -10.59 4.27 -0.71
CA ILE A 149 -12.03 4.41 -0.92
C ILE A 149 -12.53 3.39 -1.93
N GLU A 150 -13.82 3.18 -1.98
CA GLU A 150 -14.45 2.36 -3.01
C GLU A 150 -14.33 3.03 -4.40
N GLN A 151 -14.07 2.23 -5.43
CA GLN A 151 -13.95 2.75 -6.80
C GLN A 151 -15.24 3.42 -7.30
N ALA A 152 -16.39 2.95 -6.83
CA ALA A 152 -17.68 3.54 -7.14
C ALA A 152 -17.84 5.00 -6.66
N ASP A 153 -17.07 5.40 -5.65
CA ASP A 153 -17.12 6.76 -5.09
C ASP A 153 -16.21 7.76 -5.82
N LEU A 154 -15.33 7.28 -6.71
CA LEU A 154 -14.34 8.13 -7.40
C LEU A 154 -14.96 9.31 -8.13
N GLU A 155 -16.02 9.09 -8.88
CA GLU A 155 -16.72 10.15 -9.65
C GLU A 155 -17.32 11.25 -8.77
N THR A 156 -17.63 10.93 -7.51
CA THR A 156 -18.18 11.90 -6.56
C THR A 156 -17.14 12.94 -6.13
N TYR A 157 -15.87 12.53 -6.06
CA TYR A 157 -14.83 13.35 -5.49
C TYR A 157 -13.80 13.82 -6.51
N PHE A 158 -13.51 13.03 -7.55
CA PHE A 158 -12.36 13.26 -8.41
C PHE A 158 -12.74 13.52 -9.88
N LEU A 159 -11.96 14.39 -10.52
CA LEU A 159 -12.02 14.67 -11.95
C LEU A 159 -11.26 13.56 -12.70
N PRO A 160 -11.82 12.98 -13.77
CA PRO A 160 -11.10 12.01 -14.57
C PRO A 160 -9.94 12.65 -15.35
N TYR A 161 -8.83 11.94 -15.46
CA TYR A 161 -7.67 12.33 -16.28
C TYR A 161 -7.86 12.03 -17.76
N GLY A 162 -8.71 11.08 -18.09
CA GLY A 162 -9.00 10.55 -19.42
C GLY A 162 -9.51 9.12 -19.31
N THR A 163 -9.68 8.43 -20.41
CA THR A 163 -10.02 7.01 -20.38
C THR A 163 -8.83 6.17 -19.90
N VAL A 164 -9.09 5.01 -19.30
CA VAL A 164 -8.02 4.06 -18.90
C VAL A 164 -7.16 3.67 -20.11
N GLU A 165 -7.78 3.44 -21.29
CA GLU A 165 -7.08 3.09 -22.50
C GLU A 165 -6.09 4.19 -22.92
N GLU A 166 -6.54 5.44 -23.01
CA GLU A 166 -5.71 6.59 -23.34
C GLU A 166 -4.58 6.81 -22.33
N MET A 167 -4.91 6.74 -21.03
CA MET A 167 -3.95 6.95 -19.95
C MET A 167 -2.92 5.81 -19.86
N SER A 168 -3.30 4.58 -20.20
CA SER A 168 -2.38 3.43 -20.23
C SER A 168 -1.28 3.55 -21.28
N GLU A 169 -1.45 4.38 -22.31
CA GLU A 169 -0.37 4.67 -23.26
C GLU A 169 0.67 5.66 -22.70
N LEU A 170 0.31 6.46 -21.70
CA LEU A 170 1.11 7.56 -21.16
C LEU A 170 1.76 7.21 -19.81
N VAL A 171 1.04 6.50 -18.96
CA VAL A 171 1.47 6.21 -17.58
C VAL A 171 1.29 4.73 -17.25
N ASN A 172 2.11 4.25 -16.33
CA ASN A 172 1.94 2.95 -15.71
C ASN A 172 0.84 3.03 -14.62
N PHE A 173 0.14 1.93 -14.39
CA PHE A 173 -0.93 1.81 -13.37
C PHE A 173 -2.13 2.74 -13.59
N ALA A 174 -2.47 3.06 -14.85
CA ALA A 174 -3.61 3.91 -15.17
C ALA A 174 -4.96 3.34 -14.72
N ASP A 175 -5.03 2.05 -14.47
CA ASP A 175 -6.23 1.32 -14.04
C ASP A 175 -6.34 1.14 -12.52
N GLN A 176 -5.41 1.68 -11.73
CA GLN A 176 -5.42 1.57 -10.26
C GLN A 176 -6.68 2.21 -9.64
N TRP A 177 -7.01 3.41 -10.09
CA TRP A 177 -8.20 4.14 -9.66
C TRP A 177 -9.08 4.41 -10.87
N LYS A 178 -9.96 3.46 -11.18
CA LYS A 178 -10.83 3.49 -12.36
C LYS A 178 -12.29 3.33 -11.98
N ALA A 179 -13.15 4.06 -12.69
CA ALA A 179 -14.59 3.86 -12.67
C ALA A 179 -15.14 4.17 -14.07
N ASN A 180 -16.12 3.39 -14.54
CA ASN A 180 -16.79 3.57 -15.82
C ASN A 180 -15.83 3.78 -17.02
N GLY A 181 -14.69 3.08 -17.04
CA GLY A 181 -13.69 3.17 -18.10
C GLY A 181 -12.77 4.39 -18.04
N ASN A 182 -12.91 5.26 -17.03
CA ASN A 182 -12.08 6.44 -16.82
C ASN A 182 -11.03 6.22 -15.70
N CYS A 183 -9.89 6.90 -15.83
CA CYS A 183 -8.81 6.97 -14.87
C CYS A 183 -8.97 8.20 -13.97
N TYR A 184 -9.00 8.02 -12.65
CA TYR A 184 -9.18 9.09 -11.65
C TYR A 184 -7.94 9.35 -10.82
N GLY A 185 -6.91 8.50 -10.92
CA GLY A 185 -5.69 8.61 -10.14
C GLY A 185 -4.44 8.31 -10.95
N ILE A 186 -3.42 9.16 -10.82
CA ILE A 186 -2.10 8.93 -11.40
C ILE A 186 -1.09 8.86 -10.27
N GLY A 187 -0.31 7.77 -10.19
CA GLY A 187 0.70 7.59 -9.16
C GLY A 187 1.72 8.74 -9.11
N TYR A 188 2.19 9.10 -7.94
CA TYR A 188 3.32 10.03 -7.85
C TYR A 188 4.66 9.29 -8.03
N MET A 189 4.71 8.02 -7.63
CA MET A 189 5.77 7.06 -7.93
C MET A 189 5.19 5.64 -7.86
N GLY A 190 5.85 4.69 -8.47
CA GLY A 190 5.60 3.28 -8.29
C GLY A 190 6.58 2.66 -7.31
N ASN A 191 6.15 1.56 -6.67
CA ASN A 191 6.98 0.73 -5.83
C ASN A 191 7.13 -0.64 -6.48
N ALA A 192 8.33 -1.21 -6.42
CA ALA A 192 8.55 -2.62 -6.74
C ALA A 192 8.90 -3.37 -5.45
N GLN A 193 8.42 -4.60 -5.32
CA GLN A 193 8.72 -5.45 -4.16
C GLN A 193 10.03 -6.21 -4.35
N GLY A 194 10.91 -6.12 -3.36
CA GLY A 194 12.23 -6.74 -3.35
C GLY A 194 12.85 -6.70 -1.95
N LEU A 195 14.17 -6.65 -1.84
CA LEU A 195 14.89 -6.53 -0.57
C LEU A 195 15.94 -5.44 -0.63
N LEU A 196 16.04 -4.69 0.45
CA LEU A 196 17.20 -3.85 0.72
C LEU A 196 18.37 -4.71 1.21
N TYR A 197 19.57 -4.36 0.76
CA TYR A 197 20.79 -4.97 1.28
C TYR A 197 21.94 -3.97 1.32
N ASN A 198 22.92 -4.22 2.19
CA ASN A 198 24.16 -3.46 2.23
C ASN A 198 25.25 -4.20 1.41
N LYS A 199 25.70 -3.57 0.32
CA LYS A 199 26.68 -4.14 -0.62
C LYS A 199 28.03 -4.43 0.04
N ALA A 200 28.51 -3.53 0.94
CA ALA A 200 29.79 -3.73 1.65
C ALA A 200 29.70 -4.91 2.63
N VAL A 201 28.54 -5.14 3.25
CA VAL A 201 28.31 -6.33 4.10
C VAL A 201 28.32 -7.59 3.27
N PHE A 202 27.66 -7.61 2.10
CA PHE A 202 27.68 -8.76 1.17
C PHE A 202 29.09 -9.07 0.68
N GLU A 203 29.86 -8.06 0.24
CA GLU A 203 31.25 -8.21 -0.17
C GLU A 203 32.11 -8.79 0.98
N LYS A 204 31.98 -8.24 2.20
CA LYS A 204 32.71 -8.70 3.39
C LYS A 204 32.34 -10.15 3.75
N ALA A 205 31.05 -10.52 3.56
CA ALA A 205 30.58 -11.89 3.78
C ALA A 205 31.07 -12.88 2.71
N GLY A 206 31.56 -12.39 1.57
CA GLY A 206 32.01 -13.20 0.44
C GLY A 206 30.88 -13.56 -0.53
N ILE A 207 29.73 -12.87 -0.45
CA ILE A 207 28.60 -13.07 -1.34
C ILE A 207 28.90 -12.31 -2.64
N THR A 208 28.98 -13.03 -3.77
CA THR A 208 29.34 -12.47 -5.08
C THR A 208 28.21 -12.45 -6.08
N GLU A 209 27.14 -13.18 -5.83
CA GLU A 209 25.92 -13.22 -6.62
C GLU A 209 24.73 -13.04 -5.71
N LEU A 210 23.70 -12.35 -6.18
CA LEU A 210 22.46 -12.17 -5.41
C LEU A 210 21.64 -13.46 -5.40
N PRO A 211 21.00 -13.81 -4.27
CA PRO A 211 20.25 -15.05 -4.12
C PRO A 211 18.99 -15.03 -5.01
N LYS A 212 18.67 -16.20 -5.56
CA LYS A 212 17.51 -16.39 -6.45
C LYS A 212 16.46 -17.34 -5.87
N THR A 213 16.79 -18.02 -4.79
CA THR A 213 15.91 -18.97 -4.11
C THR A 213 15.92 -18.74 -2.60
N PRO A 214 14.90 -19.21 -1.86
CA PRO A 214 14.88 -19.14 -0.41
C PRO A 214 16.11 -19.80 0.24
N ASP A 215 16.54 -20.96 -0.26
CA ASP A 215 17.70 -21.68 0.29
C ASP A 215 19.01 -20.91 0.09
N GLU A 216 19.22 -20.29 -1.09
CA GLU A 216 20.36 -19.42 -1.35
C GLU A 216 20.36 -18.22 -0.41
N PHE A 217 19.20 -17.60 -0.17
CA PHE A 217 19.10 -16.46 0.73
C PHE A 217 19.43 -16.82 2.18
N ILE A 218 18.89 -17.92 2.70
CA ILE A 218 19.21 -18.39 4.05
C ILE A 218 20.72 -18.72 4.16
N ALA A 219 21.31 -19.30 3.11
CA ALA A 219 22.76 -19.54 3.09
C ALA A 219 23.57 -18.23 3.10
N ASP A 220 23.13 -17.21 2.39
CA ASP A 220 23.76 -15.89 2.39
C ASP A 220 23.63 -15.19 3.75
N LEU A 221 22.47 -15.27 4.40
CA LEU A 221 22.31 -14.79 5.78
C LEU A 221 23.27 -15.48 6.74
N GLN A 222 23.51 -16.79 6.57
CA GLN A 222 24.50 -17.52 7.37
C GLN A 222 25.92 -17.03 7.09
N LEU A 223 26.27 -16.75 5.83
CA LEU A 223 27.58 -16.16 5.48
C LEU A 223 27.77 -14.78 6.12
N ILE A 224 26.74 -13.94 6.15
CA ILE A 224 26.80 -12.65 6.83
C ILE A 224 27.07 -12.84 8.31
N LYS A 225 26.36 -13.75 8.98
CA LYS A 225 26.55 -14.05 10.40
C LYS A 225 27.96 -14.56 10.71
N ASP A 226 28.51 -15.43 9.86
CA ASP A 226 29.79 -16.06 10.10
C ASP A 226 31.00 -15.16 9.82
N ASN A 227 30.85 -14.19 8.90
CA ASN A 227 31.98 -13.41 8.39
C ASN A 227 31.91 -11.90 8.73
N THR A 228 30.82 -11.44 9.34
CA THR A 228 30.63 -10.03 9.69
C THR A 228 30.06 -9.88 11.11
N ASP A 229 29.99 -8.65 11.60
CA ASP A 229 29.29 -8.30 12.84
C ASP A 229 27.88 -7.74 12.57
N ALA A 230 27.44 -7.73 11.31
CA ALA A 230 26.13 -7.22 10.92
C ALA A 230 25.01 -8.19 11.29
N ILE A 231 23.84 -7.67 11.61
CA ILE A 231 22.59 -8.43 11.71
C ILE A 231 22.24 -8.91 10.30
N PRO A 232 22.17 -10.23 10.03
CA PRO A 232 21.94 -10.71 8.66
C PRO A 232 20.61 -10.22 8.05
N LEU A 233 19.50 -10.46 8.74
CA LEU A 233 18.17 -9.97 8.40
C LEU A 233 17.59 -9.20 9.60
N TYR A 234 17.23 -7.94 9.40
CA TYR A 234 16.55 -7.15 10.42
C TYR A 234 15.04 -7.22 10.18
N THR A 235 14.30 -7.72 11.18
CA THR A 235 12.87 -8.02 11.00
C THR A 235 11.99 -6.78 11.00
N ASN A 236 12.37 -5.71 11.68
CA ASN A 236 11.51 -4.55 11.97
C ASN A 236 10.23 -4.92 12.76
N TYR A 237 10.24 -6.01 13.50
CA TYR A 237 9.06 -6.61 14.15
C TYR A 237 8.20 -5.62 14.95
N ALA A 238 8.81 -4.68 15.71
CA ALA A 238 8.07 -3.73 16.54
C ALA A 238 7.26 -2.70 15.74
N ALA A 239 7.63 -2.48 14.47
CA ALA A 239 6.85 -1.68 13.53
C ALA A 239 5.88 -2.59 12.78
N GLY A 240 4.73 -2.93 13.39
CA GLY A 240 3.81 -3.99 12.94
C GLY A 240 3.52 -4.03 11.44
N TRP A 241 3.36 -2.86 10.79
CA TRP A 241 3.11 -2.77 9.35
C TRP A 241 4.21 -3.42 8.48
N THR A 242 5.46 -3.51 8.97
CA THR A 242 6.54 -4.21 8.26
C THR A 242 6.38 -5.73 8.31
N MET A 243 5.55 -6.23 9.21
CA MET A 243 5.21 -7.65 9.29
C MET A 243 4.10 -8.00 8.31
N GLY A 244 2.83 -7.79 8.64
CA GLY A 244 1.71 -8.20 7.82
C GLY A 244 1.68 -7.57 6.43
N GLY A 245 1.49 -6.26 6.37
CA GLY A 245 1.36 -5.55 5.10
C GLY A 245 2.57 -5.70 4.17
N GLN A 246 3.78 -5.67 4.72
CA GLN A 246 4.98 -5.78 3.91
C GLN A 246 5.19 -7.23 3.41
N TRP A 247 5.05 -8.26 4.27
CA TRP A 247 5.22 -9.64 3.83
C TRP A 247 4.09 -10.10 2.90
N ASP A 248 2.85 -9.71 3.17
CA ASP A 248 1.71 -10.05 2.30
C ASP A 248 1.85 -9.44 0.89
N ALA A 249 2.55 -8.31 0.76
CA ALA A 249 2.81 -7.67 -0.54
C ALA A 249 3.66 -8.52 -1.51
N TYR A 250 4.31 -9.57 -1.04
CA TYR A 250 5.05 -10.52 -1.89
C TYR A 250 4.19 -11.68 -2.40
N LEU A 251 2.97 -11.84 -1.89
CA LEU A 251 2.01 -12.81 -2.46
C LEU A 251 1.64 -12.45 -3.91
N GLY A 252 1.18 -13.43 -4.67
CA GLY A 252 0.82 -13.24 -6.07
C GLY A 252 1.92 -13.63 -7.03
N ALA A 253 2.25 -12.78 -8.01
CA ALA A 253 3.18 -13.14 -9.08
C ALA A 253 4.59 -13.50 -8.58
N ILE A 254 5.09 -12.90 -7.52
CA ILE A 254 6.40 -13.24 -6.93
C ILE A 254 6.44 -14.71 -6.48
N THR A 255 5.35 -15.20 -5.88
CA THR A 255 5.29 -16.54 -5.29
C THR A 255 4.76 -17.61 -6.24
N THR A 256 4.06 -17.22 -7.32
CA THR A 256 3.37 -18.17 -8.21
C THR A 256 3.72 -17.98 -9.70
N GLY A 257 4.27 -16.83 -10.10
CA GLY A 257 4.44 -16.43 -11.51
C GLY A 257 3.13 -16.02 -12.20
N ASP A 258 2.03 -15.92 -11.45
CA ASP A 258 0.69 -15.65 -11.96
C ASP A 258 0.17 -14.32 -11.43
N GLN A 259 0.01 -13.33 -12.32
CA GLN A 259 -0.45 -11.98 -11.98
C GLN A 259 -1.91 -11.93 -11.49
N THR A 260 -2.71 -12.94 -11.85
CA THR A 260 -4.11 -13.03 -11.45
C THR A 260 -4.32 -13.74 -10.11
N TRP A 261 -3.28 -14.43 -9.61
CA TRP A 261 -3.44 -15.33 -8.47
C TRP A 261 -3.95 -14.63 -7.22
N LEU A 262 -3.33 -13.53 -6.82
CA LEU A 262 -3.65 -12.85 -5.56
C LEU A 262 -5.10 -12.34 -5.53
N ASN A 263 -5.52 -11.66 -6.58
CA ASN A 263 -6.77 -10.90 -6.60
C ASN A 263 -7.95 -11.63 -7.27
N GLN A 264 -7.70 -12.78 -7.90
CA GLN A 264 -8.75 -13.49 -8.65
C GLN A 264 -8.80 -15.00 -8.36
N LYS A 265 -7.75 -15.58 -7.76
CA LYS A 265 -7.66 -17.04 -7.56
C LYS A 265 -7.42 -17.44 -6.12
N PHE A 266 -6.79 -16.57 -5.33
CA PHE A 266 -6.36 -16.91 -3.97
C PHE A 266 -7.54 -17.38 -3.11
N ALA A 267 -8.67 -16.65 -3.14
CA ALA A 267 -9.88 -17.03 -2.41
C ALA A 267 -10.43 -18.40 -2.83
N HIS A 268 -10.18 -18.81 -4.08
CA HIS A 268 -10.63 -20.08 -4.68
C HIS A 268 -9.56 -21.18 -4.70
N THR A 269 -8.40 -20.94 -4.07
CA THR A 269 -7.28 -21.90 -4.06
C THR A 269 -7.42 -22.88 -2.90
N ALA A 270 -7.31 -24.19 -3.21
CA ALA A 270 -7.25 -25.24 -2.21
C ALA A 270 -5.89 -25.23 -1.52
N GLU A 271 -5.87 -25.30 -0.17
CA GLU A 271 -4.65 -25.43 0.63
C GLU A 271 -3.52 -24.44 0.23
N PRO A 272 -3.80 -23.10 0.12
CA PRO A 272 -2.84 -22.15 -0.44
C PRO A 272 -1.55 -22.01 0.38
N PHE A 273 -1.53 -22.49 1.62
CA PHE A 273 -0.38 -22.47 2.53
C PHE A 273 0.36 -23.80 2.61
N LYS A 274 0.08 -24.72 1.70
CA LYS A 274 0.78 -25.99 1.62
C LYS A 274 2.16 -25.84 1.01
N ASP A 275 3.13 -26.63 1.50
CA ASP A 275 4.45 -26.74 0.88
C ASP A 275 4.34 -27.38 -0.52
N ASN A 276 4.76 -26.62 -1.53
CA ASN A 276 4.85 -27.11 -2.91
C ASN A 276 6.08 -28.02 -3.13
N GLY A 277 7.05 -28.01 -2.20
CA GLY A 277 8.28 -28.77 -2.28
C GLY A 277 9.30 -28.27 -3.29
N ASP A 278 9.08 -27.09 -3.88
CA ASP A 278 9.94 -26.46 -4.89
C ASP A 278 10.46 -25.07 -4.50
N GLY A 279 10.20 -24.62 -3.29
CA GLY A 279 10.61 -23.31 -2.78
C GLY A 279 9.75 -22.17 -3.28
N THR A 280 8.50 -22.42 -3.73
CA THR A 280 7.56 -21.43 -4.21
C THR A 280 6.25 -21.41 -3.41
N GLY A 281 5.39 -20.42 -3.66
CA GLY A 281 4.11 -20.29 -2.99
C GLY A 281 4.18 -19.58 -1.64
N ALA A 282 3.01 -19.41 -1.01
CA ALA A 282 2.88 -18.72 0.27
C ALA A 282 3.62 -19.44 1.41
N TYR A 283 3.66 -20.78 1.40
CA TYR A 283 4.43 -21.55 2.37
C TYR A 283 5.92 -21.14 2.35
N ALA A 284 6.55 -21.15 1.17
CA ALA A 284 7.97 -20.81 1.05
C ALA A 284 8.25 -19.34 1.36
N LEU A 285 7.31 -18.42 1.06
CA LEU A 285 7.42 -17.00 1.39
C LEU A 285 7.66 -16.79 2.89
N TYR A 286 6.71 -17.23 3.71
CA TYR A 286 6.77 -17.00 5.16
C TYR A 286 7.81 -17.89 5.85
N LYS A 287 8.18 -19.03 5.21
CA LYS A 287 9.23 -19.92 5.73
C LYS A 287 10.59 -19.22 5.80
N ILE A 288 10.90 -18.32 4.88
CA ILE A 288 12.14 -17.51 4.93
C ILE A 288 12.25 -16.78 6.28
N LEU A 289 11.18 -16.13 6.72
CA LEU A 289 11.18 -15.42 8.00
C LEU A 289 11.34 -16.38 9.19
N PHE A 290 10.56 -17.47 9.20
CA PHE A 290 10.67 -18.50 10.24
C PHE A 290 12.08 -19.09 10.33
N ASP A 291 12.66 -19.49 9.19
CA ASP A 291 13.99 -20.07 9.14
C ASP A 291 15.07 -19.08 9.57
N ALA A 292 14.98 -17.82 9.15
CA ALA A 292 15.93 -16.80 9.57
C ALA A 292 15.92 -16.61 11.10
N VAL A 293 14.76 -16.52 11.73
CA VAL A 293 14.63 -16.35 13.18
C VAL A 293 15.07 -17.61 13.91
N SER A 294 14.58 -18.79 13.53
CA SER A 294 14.88 -20.06 14.21
C SER A 294 16.36 -20.44 14.17
N GLN A 295 17.09 -20.01 13.11
CA GLN A 295 18.55 -20.23 12.97
C GLN A 295 19.35 -19.08 13.60
N GLY A 296 18.68 -18.08 14.20
CA GLY A 296 19.34 -16.92 14.81
C GLY A 296 20.06 -16.04 13.78
N LEU A 297 19.49 -15.88 12.60
CA LEU A 297 20.00 -15.04 11.50
C LEU A 297 19.36 -13.63 11.51
N THR A 298 18.72 -13.26 12.61
CA THR A 298 18.09 -11.97 12.83
C THR A 298 18.70 -11.28 14.06
N GLU A 299 18.18 -10.10 14.42
CA GLU A 299 18.50 -9.44 15.69
C GLU A 299 18.16 -10.36 16.89
N GLU A 300 18.89 -10.20 18.01
CA GLU A 300 18.69 -11.04 19.21
C GLU A 300 17.34 -10.77 19.90
N ASP A 301 16.89 -9.52 19.90
CA ASP A 301 15.63 -9.09 20.51
C ASP A 301 14.78 -8.31 19.50
N PHE A 302 13.94 -9.04 18.79
CA PHE A 302 13.06 -8.48 17.77
C PHE A 302 12.03 -7.49 18.35
N THR A 303 11.70 -7.58 19.65
CA THR A 303 10.73 -6.68 20.28
C THR A 303 11.25 -5.26 20.46
N THR A 304 12.57 -5.06 20.35
CA THR A 304 13.24 -3.76 20.49
C THR A 304 13.65 -3.14 19.15
N THR A 305 13.18 -3.70 18.04
CA THR A 305 13.47 -3.13 16.71
C THR A 305 12.96 -1.69 16.60
N ASP A 306 13.76 -0.84 15.95
CA ASP A 306 13.47 0.58 15.77
C ASP A 306 13.49 0.94 14.29
N TRP A 307 12.31 1.29 13.75
CA TRP A 307 12.15 1.66 12.35
C TRP A 307 12.98 2.88 11.95
N GLU A 308 13.00 3.93 12.77
CA GLU A 308 13.78 5.12 12.44
C GLU A 308 15.29 4.87 12.57
N GLY A 309 15.68 4.14 13.61
CA GLY A 309 17.08 3.79 13.84
C GLY A 309 17.66 2.84 12.79
N CYS A 310 16.86 1.90 12.28
CA CYS A 310 17.34 0.90 11.31
C CYS A 310 17.86 1.51 10.00
N LYS A 311 17.34 2.68 9.58
CA LYS A 311 17.78 3.39 8.39
C LYS A 311 19.28 3.71 8.46
N GLY A 312 19.72 4.30 9.57
CA GLY A 312 21.14 4.56 9.81
C GLY A 312 21.95 3.29 10.03
N MET A 313 21.38 2.25 10.64
CA MET A 313 22.07 0.98 10.87
C MET A 313 22.44 0.27 9.56
N ILE A 314 21.48 0.14 8.61
CA ILE A 314 21.80 -0.46 7.30
C ILE A 314 22.78 0.40 6.51
N ASN A 315 22.66 1.74 6.58
CA ASN A 315 23.59 2.63 5.92
C ASN A 315 25.03 2.43 6.42
N ARG A 316 25.24 2.21 7.72
CA ARG A 316 26.55 1.98 8.33
C ARG A 316 27.04 0.53 8.23
N GLY A 317 26.25 -0.40 7.62
CA GLY A 317 26.60 -1.81 7.51
C GLY A 317 26.43 -2.59 8.82
N GLU A 318 25.61 -2.14 9.74
CA GLU A 318 25.22 -2.86 10.97
C GLU A 318 24.07 -3.85 10.70
N ILE A 319 23.37 -3.70 9.57
CA ILE A 319 22.34 -4.59 9.06
C ILE A 319 22.73 -5.02 7.65
N GLY A 320 22.62 -6.33 7.36
CA GLY A 320 22.87 -6.92 6.04
C GLY A 320 21.70 -6.75 5.09
N THR A 321 20.49 -7.10 5.52
CA THR A 321 19.28 -7.10 4.68
C THR A 321 18.02 -6.71 5.45
N MET A 322 17.03 -6.16 4.72
CA MET A 322 15.65 -5.92 5.18
C MET A 322 14.65 -6.21 4.07
N VAL A 323 13.53 -6.85 4.42
CA VAL A 323 12.40 -7.11 3.50
C VAL A 323 11.52 -5.87 3.44
N LEU A 324 11.72 -5.04 2.42
CA LEU A 324 11.02 -3.77 2.23
C LEU A 324 10.88 -3.46 0.73
N GLY A 325 9.89 -2.65 0.37
CA GLY A 325 9.70 -2.16 -1.00
C GLY A 325 10.76 -1.14 -1.44
N SER A 326 10.83 -0.85 -2.73
CA SER A 326 11.80 0.08 -3.33
C SER A 326 11.70 1.51 -2.77
N TRP A 327 10.54 1.89 -2.26
CA TRP A 327 10.30 3.18 -1.60
C TRP A 327 11.25 3.47 -0.41
N ALA A 328 11.80 2.42 0.20
CA ALA A 328 12.71 2.57 1.34
C ALA A 328 14.16 2.89 0.93
N VAL A 329 14.53 2.68 -0.34
CA VAL A 329 15.92 2.85 -0.83
C VAL A 329 16.45 4.26 -0.61
N ALA A 330 15.66 5.27 -0.98
CA ALA A 330 16.07 6.68 -0.82
C ALA A 330 16.28 7.02 0.66
N GLN A 331 15.36 6.60 1.54
CA GLN A 331 15.45 6.84 2.99
C GLN A 331 16.73 6.23 3.61
N MET A 332 17.09 5.01 3.17
CA MET A 332 18.30 4.34 3.66
C MET A 332 19.58 5.00 3.13
N LYS A 333 19.58 5.50 1.89
CA LYS A 333 20.69 6.25 1.31
C LYS A 333 20.90 7.59 2.02
N GLU A 334 19.84 8.30 2.34
CA GLU A 334 19.86 9.61 2.99
C GLU A 334 20.19 9.53 4.49
N ALA A 335 20.10 8.36 5.11
CA ALA A 335 20.29 8.16 6.55
C ALA A 335 21.76 8.17 7.01
N GLY A 336 22.73 8.36 6.11
CA GLY A 336 24.16 8.44 6.47
C GLY A 336 25.10 8.63 5.28
N ASP A 337 26.40 8.47 5.54
CA ASP A 337 27.45 8.80 4.57
C ASP A 337 27.71 7.70 3.52
N ASN A 338 27.12 6.50 3.67
CA ASN A 338 27.41 5.32 2.85
C ASN A 338 26.27 5.03 1.86
N ALA A 339 25.72 6.04 1.20
CA ALA A 339 24.61 5.90 0.25
C ALA A 339 24.89 4.89 -0.88
N ASP A 340 26.14 4.81 -1.34
CA ASP A 340 26.55 3.89 -2.41
C ASP A 340 26.52 2.41 -1.99
N ASP A 341 26.59 2.12 -0.70
CA ASP A 341 26.53 0.76 -0.16
C ASP A 341 25.08 0.22 -0.11
N ILE A 342 24.08 1.09 -0.21
CA ILE A 342 22.68 0.66 -0.25
C ILE A 342 22.35 0.10 -1.63
N GLY A 343 22.00 -1.19 -1.63
CA GLY A 343 21.51 -1.93 -2.78
C GLY A 343 20.05 -2.34 -2.63
N TYR A 344 19.44 -2.66 -3.75
CA TYR A 344 18.09 -3.22 -3.82
C TYR A 344 18.11 -4.43 -4.75
N MET A 345 17.54 -5.55 -4.30
CA MET A 345 17.56 -6.80 -5.04
C MET A 345 16.17 -7.42 -5.13
N PRO A 346 15.92 -8.28 -6.14
CA PRO A 346 14.67 -9.03 -6.25
C PRO A 346 14.45 -9.93 -5.03
N PHE A 347 13.19 -10.22 -4.73
CA PHE A 347 12.86 -11.21 -3.72
C PHE A 347 13.43 -12.59 -4.13
N PRO A 348 14.08 -13.34 -3.22
CA PRO A 348 14.79 -14.57 -3.53
C PRO A 348 13.83 -15.76 -3.74
N MET A 349 13.05 -15.67 -4.81
CA MET A 349 12.14 -16.73 -5.24
C MET A 349 12.12 -16.80 -6.76
N SER A 350 12.25 -17.99 -7.32
CA SER A 350 12.26 -18.22 -8.75
C SER A 350 11.20 -19.21 -9.15
N ILE A 351 10.34 -18.81 -10.08
CA ILE A 351 9.31 -19.67 -10.66
C ILE A 351 9.81 -20.15 -12.02
N ASN A 352 10.09 -21.44 -12.14
CA ASN A 352 10.65 -22.02 -13.36
C ASN A 352 11.95 -21.32 -13.83
N GLY A 353 12.78 -20.82 -12.89
CA GLY A 353 14.04 -20.13 -13.18
C GLY A 353 13.90 -18.64 -13.50
N GLN A 354 12.71 -18.07 -13.44
CA GLN A 354 12.44 -16.65 -13.58
C GLN A 354 12.08 -16.03 -12.22
N GLN A 355 12.76 -14.93 -11.85
CA GLN A 355 12.36 -14.09 -10.72
C GLN A 355 11.37 -13.03 -11.18
N TYR A 356 10.38 -12.77 -10.35
CA TYR A 356 9.39 -11.71 -10.56
C TYR A 356 9.51 -10.66 -9.47
N ALA A 357 9.19 -9.42 -9.82
CA ALA A 357 8.92 -8.36 -8.86
C ALA A 357 7.53 -7.79 -9.16
N THR A 358 6.69 -7.69 -8.17
CA THR A 358 5.43 -6.97 -8.33
C THR A 358 5.66 -5.49 -8.15
N ALA A 359 5.09 -4.69 -9.05
CA ALA A 359 5.08 -3.24 -8.93
C ALA A 359 3.64 -2.72 -8.89
N GLY A 360 3.45 -1.65 -8.15
CA GLY A 360 2.18 -0.93 -8.05
C GLY A 360 2.45 0.54 -7.75
N PRO A 361 1.47 1.42 -7.93
CA PRO A 361 1.64 2.80 -7.54
C PRO A 361 1.68 2.89 -6.01
N ASP A 362 2.40 3.87 -5.51
CA ASP A 362 2.20 4.39 -4.16
C ASP A 362 0.88 5.18 -4.15
N TYR A 363 0.74 6.23 -3.38
CA TYR A 363 -0.43 7.09 -3.51
C TYR A 363 -0.56 7.67 -4.93
N CYS A 364 -1.80 7.94 -5.33
CA CYS A 364 -2.13 8.54 -6.63
C CYS A 364 -2.70 9.95 -6.44
N TYR A 365 -2.29 10.88 -7.30
CA TYR A 365 -2.90 12.20 -7.38
C TYR A 365 -4.37 12.10 -7.80
N GLY A 366 -5.27 12.71 -7.05
CA GLY A 366 -6.65 12.95 -7.42
C GLY A 366 -6.94 14.45 -7.49
N ILE A 367 -7.66 14.89 -8.49
CA ILE A 367 -8.07 16.30 -8.68
C ILE A 367 -9.51 16.46 -8.24
N ASN A 368 -9.79 17.49 -7.47
CA ASN A 368 -11.14 17.75 -6.94
C ASN A 368 -12.11 18.13 -8.05
N VAL A 369 -13.13 17.32 -8.26
CA VAL A 369 -14.18 17.56 -9.24
C VAL A 369 -14.99 18.81 -8.94
N ASN A 370 -15.05 19.25 -7.68
CA ASN A 370 -15.79 20.43 -7.22
C ASN A 370 -14.94 21.72 -7.21
N SER A 371 -13.66 21.66 -7.60
CA SER A 371 -12.83 22.86 -7.80
C SER A 371 -13.36 23.72 -8.94
N SER A 372 -13.02 25.02 -8.91
CA SER A 372 -13.33 25.90 -10.04
C SER A 372 -12.67 25.40 -11.32
N GLU A 373 -13.23 25.71 -12.48
CA GLU A 373 -12.69 25.32 -13.78
C GLU A 373 -11.22 25.73 -13.94
N ASP A 374 -10.84 26.92 -13.48
CA ASP A 374 -9.47 27.39 -13.52
C ASP A 374 -8.56 26.60 -12.57
N ASN A 375 -9.04 26.20 -11.38
CA ASN A 375 -8.30 25.35 -10.46
C ASN A 375 -8.16 23.94 -10.99
N GLN A 376 -9.19 23.38 -11.66
CA GLN A 376 -9.09 22.06 -12.31
C GLN A 376 -8.03 22.06 -13.41
N LYS A 377 -7.95 23.11 -14.24
CA LYS A 377 -6.91 23.28 -15.26
C LYS A 377 -5.51 23.39 -14.62
N ALA A 378 -5.38 24.22 -13.59
CA ALA A 378 -4.12 24.39 -12.87
C ALA A 378 -3.67 23.10 -12.17
N ALA A 379 -4.59 22.37 -11.54
CA ALA A 379 -4.35 21.09 -10.91
C ALA A 379 -3.89 20.03 -11.92
N MET A 380 -4.57 19.94 -13.07
CA MET A 380 -4.21 19.01 -14.14
C MET A 380 -2.80 19.28 -14.69
N VAL A 381 -2.46 20.55 -14.92
CA VAL A 381 -1.13 20.97 -15.36
C VAL A 381 -0.07 20.66 -14.31
N PHE A 382 -0.38 20.94 -13.03
CA PHE A 382 0.54 20.65 -11.92
C PHE A 382 0.82 19.15 -11.79
N VAL A 383 -0.22 18.32 -11.80
CA VAL A 383 -0.04 16.85 -11.71
C VAL A 383 0.75 16.34 -12.92
N LYS A 384 0.43 16.80 -14.13
CA LYS A 384 1.16 16.39 -15.34
C LYS A 384 2.65 16.76 -15.24
N TRP A 385 2.96 17.96 -14.80
CA TRP A 385 4.33 18.41 -14.59
C TRP A 385 5.04 17.58 -13.51
N MET A 386 4.36 17.30 -12.40
CA MET A 386 4.91 16.46 -11.33
C MET A 386 5.29 15.06 -11.83
N VAL A 387 4.48 14.48 -12.71
CA VAL A 387 4.68 13.11 -13.25
C VAL A 387 5.72 13.06 -14.37
N GLU A 388 5.75 14.08 -15.26
CA GLU A 388 6.55 14.01 -16.47
C GLU A 388 7.87 14.79 -16.40
N GLU A 389 7.95 15.93 -15.66
CA GLU A 389 9.08 16.87 -15.72
C GLU A 389 9.77 17.13 -14.38
N SER A 390 9.10 16.88 -13.25
CA SER A 390 9.66 17.22 -11.93
C SER A 390 10.89 16.38 -11.53
N GLY A 391 11.01 15.17 -12.11
CA GLY A 391 11.98 14.17 -11.69
C GLY A 391 11.74 13.62 -10.27
N TRP A 392 10.58 13.86 -9.69
CA TRP A 392 10.29 13.40 -8.31
C TRP A 392 10.36 11.89 -8.20
N CYS A 393 9.65 11.16 -9.06
CA CYS A 393 9.61 9.70 -9.02
C CYS A 393 11.03 9.09 -9.00
N ASP A 394 11.91 9.56 -9.88
CA ASP A 394 13.29 9.07 -9.97
C ASP A 394 14.13 9.46 -8.73
N ARG A 395 13.92 10.66 -8.19
CA ARG A 395 14.60 11.13 -6.97
C ARG A 395 14.21 10.31 -5.75
N GLU A 396 12.95 9.93 -5.62
CA GLU A 396 12.47 9.04 -4.56
C GLU A 396 12.87 7.57 -4.79
N GLY A 397 13.58 7.25 -5.89
CA GLY A 397 13.99 5.89 -6.23
C GLY A 397 12.81 5.01 -6.65
N GLY A 398 11.71 5.62 -7.10
CA GLY A 398 10.49 4.94 -7.45
C GLY A 398 10.52 4.24 -8.81
N TYR A 399 9.68 3.23 -8.97
CA TYR A 399 9.36 2.68 -10.29
C TYR A 399 8.64 3.75 -11.12
N PRO A 400 9.00 3.94 -12.41
CA PRO A 400 8.49 5.06 -13.19
C PRO A 400 6.97 5.00 -13.39
N ILE A 401 6.33 6.16 -13.20
CA ILE A 401 4.92 6.35 -13.54
C ILE A 401 4.78 6.78 -15.00
N SER A 402 5.48 7.84 -15.42
CA SER A 402 5.51 8.25 -16.82
C SER A 402 6.25 7.21 -17.66
N LYS A 403 5.69 6.81 -18.79
CA LYS A 403 6.34 5.91 -19.75
C LYS A 403 7.43 6.60 -20.57
N THR A 404 7.56 7.92 -20.47
CA THR A 404 8.51 8.72 -21.26
C THR A 404 9.54 9.45 -20.40
N ALA A 405 9.29 9.65 -19.09
CA ALA A 405 10.25 10.30 -18.21
C ALA A 405 11.52 9.44 -18.02
N PRO A 406 12.70 10.07 -17.88
CA PRO A 406 13.91 9.36 -17.54
C PRO A 406 13.77 8.65 -16.18
N THR A 407 14.37 7.46 -16.07
CA THR A 407 14.41 6.71 -14.82
C THR A 407 15.76 6.06 -14.61
N SER A 408 16.21 6.02 -13.35
CA SER A 408 17.35 5.25 -12.88
C SER A 408 16.96 3.89 -12.30
N PHE A 409 15.67 3.63 -12.15
CA PHE A 409 15.18 2.35 -11.61
C PHE A 409 15.49 1.20 -12.56
N ALA A 410 16.15 0.16 -12.05
CA ALA A 410 16.43 -1.05 -12.81
C ALA A 410 16.48 -2.29 -11.91
N PHE A 411 15.88 -3.37 -12.40
CA PHE A 411 16.03 -4.72 -11.89
C PHE A 411 16.53 -5.63 -13.02
N ASP A 412 17.84 -5.80 -13.11
CA ASP A 412 18.43 -6.58 -14.17
C ASP A 412 18.02 -8.06 -14.09
N GLY A 413 17.44 -8.57 -15.18
CA GLY A 413 17.06 -9.99 -15.30
C GLY A 413 15.79 -10.39 -14.55
N VAL A 414 15.04 -9.42 -14.04
CA VAL A 414 13.77 -9.64 -13.33
C VAL A 414 12.60 -9.18 -14.17
N GLU A 415 11.56 -9.98 -14.21
CA GLU A 415 10.30 -9.57 -14.83
C GLU A 415 9.49 -8.75 -13.81
N ILE A 416 9.28 -7.47 -14.11
CA ILE A 416 8.46 -6.59 -13.29
C ILE A 416 7.04 -6.64 -13.82
N VAL A 417 6.12 -7.04 -12.96
CA VAL A 417 4.71 -7.24 -13.29
C VAL A 417 3.82 -6.49 -12.30
N THR A 418 2.58 -6.26 -12.69
CA THR A 418 1.53 -5.79 -11.78
C THR A 418 0.62 -6.97 -11.46
N ASN A 419 0.26 -7.19 -10.20
CA ASN A 419 -0.85 -8.08 -9.91
C ASN A 419 -2.11 -7.47 -10.54
N GLU A 420 -2.83 -8.26 -11.35
CA GLU A 420 -4.05 -7.77 -11.98
C GLU A 420 -5.07 -7.38 -10.90
N ALA A 421 -5.76 -6.27 -11.12
CA ALA A 421 -6.77 -5.80 -10.20
C ALA A 421 -7.90 -6.83 -10.02
N ALA A 422 -8.45 -6.90 -8.82
CA ALA A 422 -9.65 -7.66 -8.58
C ALA A 422 -10.84 -7.03 -9.34
N ILE A 423 -11.79 -7.87 -9.73
CA ILE A 423 -13.14 -7.42 -10.04
C ILE A 423 -13.92 -7.22 -8.75
N ASP A 424 -15.01 -6.44 -8.76
CA ASP A 424 -15.73 -6.07 -7.54
C ASP A 424 -16.17 -7.29 -6.70
N GLU A 425 -16.68 -8.33 -7.37
CA GLU A 425 -17.15 -9.58 -6.72
C GLU A 425 -16.00 -10.32 -6.02
N GLU A 426 -14.78 -10.31 -6.59
CA GLU A 426 -13.60 -10.93 -5.98
C GLU A 426 -13.04 -10.08 -4.82
N SER A 427 -13.13 -8.76 -4.91
CA SER A 427 -12.75 -7.86 -3.83
C SER A 427 -13.64 -8.07 -2.61
N ASP A 428 -14.97 -8.14 -2.80
CA ASP A 428 -15.93 -8.41 -1.74
C ASP A 428 -15.72 -9.82 -1.15
N LEU A 429 -15.47 -10.81 -2.00
CA LEU A 429 -15.16 -12.17 -1.55
C LEU A 429 -13.91 -12.19 -0.68
N MET A 430 -12.82 -11.54 -1.11
CA MET A 430 -11.57 -11.51 -0.36
C MET A 430 -11.72 -10.80 1.00
N ASN A 431 -12.51 -9.72 1.05
CA ASN A 431 -12.84 -9.05 2.31
C ASN A 431 -13.61 -9.99 3.27
N ASN A 432 -14.57 -10.74 2.75
CA ASN A 432 -15.30 -11.72 3.54
C ASN A 432 -14.43 -12.91 3.99
N MET A 433 -13.55 -13.41 3.11
CA MET A 433 -12.56 -14.44 3.44
C MET A 433 -11.61 -13.99 4.56
N ASN A 434 -11.14 -12.75 4.50
CA ASN A 434 -10.29 -12.16 5.54
C ASN A 434 -11.01 -12.06 6.89
N ALA A 435 -12.26 -11.63 6.88
CA ALA A 435 -13.07 -11.50 8.09
C ALA A 435 -13.38 -12.87 8.71
N GLU A 436 -13.77 -13.85 7.91
CA GLU A 436 -14.16 -15.17 8.40
C GLU A 436 -12.95 -16.01 8.84
N SER A 437 -11.82 -15.96 8.10
CA SER A 437 -10.59 -16.67 8.46
C SER A 437 -9.77 -15.98 9.56
N GLU A 438 -10.01 -14.70 9.84
CA GLU A 438 -9.22 -13.84 10.74
C GLU A 438 -7.74 -13.69 10.30
N LEU A 439 -7.38 -14.06 9.05
CA LEU A 439 -6.00 -13.99 8.57
C LEU A 439 -5.63 -12.61 8.01
N ASN A 440 -6.60 -11.81 7.59
CA ASN A 440 -6.42 -10.40 7.20
C ASN A 440 -5.30 -10.16 6.17
N PHE A 441 -5.21 -10.97 5.12
CA PHE A 441 -4.23 -10.76 4.04
C PHE A 441 -4.48 -9.43 3.35
N ASN A 442 -3.39 -8.67 3.11
CA ASN A 442 -3.43 -7.32 2.52
C ASN A 442 -4.29 -6.30 3.28
N ASN A 443 -4.65 -6.58 4.52
CA ASN A 443 -5.54 -5.75 5.32
C ASN A 443 -4.98 -5.49 6.74
N GLY A 444 -3.66 -5.30 6.85
CA GLY A 444 -2.99 -5.00 8.10
C GLY A 444 -2.92 -6.19 9.09
N GLY A 445 -2.87 -7.42 8.60
CA GLY A 445 -2.75 -8.64 9.39
C GLY A 445 -1.39 -8.83 10.08
N ASP A 446 -0.89 -7.81 10.77
CA ASP A 446 0.46 -7.78 11.35
C ASP A 446 0.69 -8.92 12.32
N SER A 447 -0.29 -9.21 13.19
CA SER A 447 -0.20 -10.21 14.25
C SER A 447 0.02 -11.63 13.72
N LYS A 448 -0.51 -11.99 12.54
CA LYS A 448 -0.30 -13.34 11.99
C LYS A 448 1.16 -13.58 11.59
N VAL A 449 1.83 -12.54 11.05
CA VAL A 449 3.25 -12.63 10.66
C VAL A 449 4.16 -12.46 11.88
N GLN A 450 3.79 -11.60 12.83
CA GLN A 450 4.48 -11.51 14.12
C GLN A 450 4.48 -12.86 14.85
N ALA A 451 3.37 -13.61 14.83
CA ALA A 451 3.29 -14.95 15.42
C ALA A 451 4.27 -15.97 14.81
N ILE A 452 4.64 -15.80 13.53
CA ILE A 452 5.70 -16.62 12.91
C ILE A 452 7.06 -16.36 13.58
N VAL A 453 7.39 -15.08 13.81
CA VAL A 453 8.64 -14.68 14.49
C VAL A 453 8.68 -15.22 15.92
N GLU A 454 7.58 -15.03 16.67
CA GLU A 454 7.45 -15.52 18.06
C GLU A 454 7.60 -17.03 18.15
N ALA A 455 6.87 -17.78 17.31
CA ALA A 455 6.95 -19.23 17.28
C ALA A 455 8.35 -19.73 16.90
N ALA A 456 9.01 -19.10 15.93
CA ALA A 456 10.36 -19.45 15.53
C ALA A 456 11.36 -19.23 16.67
N ALA A 457 11.25 -18.13 17.40
CA ALA A 457 12.11 -17.81 18.56
C ALA A 457 11.89 -18.76 19.73
N GLU A 458 10.67 -19.25 19.93
CA GLU A 458 10.29 -20.19 20.99
C GLU A 458 10.57 -21.66 20.64
N GLY A 459 11.02 -21.95 19.40
CA GLY A 459 11.24 -23.31 18.92
C GLY A 459 9.96 -24.05 18.56
N GLY A 460 8.93 -23.32 18.17
CA GLY A 460 7.66 -23.84 17.67
C GLY A 460 7.77 -24.52 16.30
N SER A 461 6.64 -24.97 15.76
CA SER A 461 6.55 -25.68 14.48
C SER A 461 5.97 -24.75 13.41
N TYR A 462 6.71 -24.54 12.33
CA TYR A 462 6.21 -23.80 11.18
C TYR A 462 5.06 -24.51 10.49
N ASP A 463 5.15 -25.84 10.36
CA ASP A 463 4.11 -26.65 9.75
C ASP A 463 2.77 -26.57 10.51
N ASP A 464 2.83 -26.46 11.86
CA ASP A 464 1.61 -26.30 12.66
C ASP A 464 0.94 -24.95 12.40
N ILE A 465 1.71 -23.88 12.21
CA ILE A 465 1.18 -22.55 11.85
C ILE A 465 0.50 -22.61 10.46
N MET A 466 1.18 -23.19 9.48
CA MET A 466 0.63 -23.27 8.12
C MET A 466 -0.59 -24.21 8.05
N ALA A 467 -0.61 -25.25 8.85
CA ALA A 467 -1.79 -26.12 9.00
C ALA A 467 -2.96 -25.38 9.65
N GLU A 468 -2.71 -24.55 10.67
CA GLU A 468 -3.75 -23.69 11.27
C GLU A 468 -4.30 -22.67 10.25
N TRP A 469 -3.44 -21.98 9.48
CA TRP A 469 -3.87 -21.05 8.45
C TRP A 469 -4.70 -21.75 7.36
N THR A 470 -4.25 -22.94 6.92
CA THR A 470 -4.98 -23.76 5.97
C THR A 470 -6.37 -24.13 6.50
N GLN A 471 -6.46 -24.53 7.76
CA GLN A 471 -7.75 -24.88 8.36
C GLN A 471 -8.70 -23.66 8.43
N LYS A 472 -8.19 -22.51 8.91
CA LYS A 472 -8.98 -21.27 8.96
C LYS A 472 -9.47 -20.84 7.57
N TRP A 473 -8.61 -20.98 6.56
CA TRP A 473 -8.93 -20.63 5.18
C TRP A 473 -10.01 -21.54 4.60
N ASN A 474 -9.87 -22.86 4.79
CA ASN A 474 -10.85 -23.83 4.31
C ASN A 474 -12.19 -23.68 5.05
N ASP A 475 -12.18 -23.43 6.36
CA ASP A 475 -13.39 -23.19 7.14
C ASP A 475 -14.12 -21.93 6.63
N ALA A 476 -13.38 -20.87 6.27
CA ALA A 476 -13.94 -19.66 5.68
C ALA A 476 -14.53 -19.92 4.28
N GLN A 477 -13.83 -20.67 3.42
CA GLN A 477 -14.36 -21.10 2.11
C GLN A 477 -15.67 -21.89 2.25
N ASP A 478 -15.70 -22.83 3.18
CA ASP A 478 -16.89 -23.65 3.44
C ASP A 478 -18.06 -22.79 3.99
N SER A 479 -17.77 -21.88 4.94
CA SER A 479 -18.77 -20.98 5.55
C SER A 479 -19.40 -20.04 4.52
N LEU A 480 -18.59 -19.51 3.61
CA LEU A 480 -19.02 -18.57 2.57
C LEU A 480 -19.54 -19.27 1.30
N GLY A 481 -19.41 -20.60 1.21
CA GLY A 481 -19.82 -21.38 0.04
C GLY A 481 -18.98 -21.09 -1.19
N VAL A 482 -17.68 -20.81 -0.99
CA VAL A 482 -16.74 -20.50 -2.08
C VAL A 482 -16.50 -21.72 -2.94
N GLU A 483 -16.57 -21.56 -4.26
CA GLU A 483 -16.18 -22.62 -5.20
C GLU A 483 -14.64 -22.69 -5.28
N VAL A 484 -14.06 -23.82 -4.88
CA VAL A 484 -12.61 -24.05 -4.88
C VAL A 484 -12.21 -24.68 -6.21
N ASN A 485 -11.42 -23.95 -7.01
CA ASN A 485 -11.13 -24.29 -8.41
C ASN A 485 -9.64 -24.47 -8.71
N TYR A 486 -8.75 -24.08 -7.80
CA TYR A 486 -7.29 -24.03 -8.00
C TYR A 486 -6.51 -24.81 -6.93
#